data_5b51b9cce711e84b9055292e7b382e51
#
_entry.id   5b51b9cce711e84b9055292e7b382e51
#
_cell.length_a   1.000
_cell.length_b   1.000
_cell.length_c   1.000
_cell.angle_alpha   90.00
_cell.angle_beta   90.00
_cell.angle_gamma   90.00
#
_symmetry.space_group_name_H-M   'P 1'
#
loop_
_entity.id
_entity.type
_entity.pdbx_description
1 polymer ?
#
loop_
_entity_poly.entity_id
_entity_poly.type
_entity_poly.pdbx_seq_one_letter_code
_entity_poly.pdbx_strand_id
1 'polypeptide(L)'
;MKKILLAIGALLTAVIAIGIVFSNIILFIKKKTDEDIIKRETDDGHDVFESFERMEKTAFVIPSAYGYDIKGYHVAPHDTPNTIIICHGVTMNVLNSLKYMHLFLDLGWNVIVYDHRRHGQSGGKTTSYGFYEKDDLSEVVSWVKNKTGHCGLIGIHGESMGAATALLYAGEHCEGGADFYIADCPFARFDEQLAYRLKVEYRLPPWPLLPIANFFLKLRGGYRAREVSPLAVIEKIKKPVLFIHSKDDDYIPVSSTERLYEKKPGPKALYIADNGEHAMSYTKNRNTYRKTVQEFLDKIKTPKS
;
A
#
# COMPACT_ATOMS: atom_id res chain seq x y z
N MET A 1 -42.26 -25.99 -17.45
CA MET A 1 -41.64 -24.74 -17.94
C MET A 1 -41.66 -23.62 -16.91
N LYS A 2 -42.80 -23.12 -16.38
CA LYS A 2 -42.86 -22.00 -15.40
C LYS A 2 -41.99 -22.22 -14.15
N LYS A 3 -42.00 -23.41 -13.53
CA LYS A 3 -41.16 -23.70 -12.34
C LYS A 3 -39.66 -23.66 -12.64
N ILE A 4 -39.22 -24.10 -13.82
CA ILE A 4 -37.81 -24.05 -14.26
C ILE A 4 -37.38 -22.60 -14.48
N LEU A 5 -38.20 -21.78 -15.14
CA LEU A 5 -37.94 -20.36 -15.36
C LEU A 5 -37.85 -19.59 -14.03
N LEU A 6 -38.71 -19.90 -13.07
CA LEU A 6 -38.65 -19.32 -11.72
C LEU A 6 -37.35 -19.71 -10.98
N ALA A 7 -36.95 -20.98 -11.08
CA ALA A 7 -35.72 -21.45 -10.46
C ALA A 7 -34.49 -20.81 -11.07
N ILE A 8 -34.43 -20.65 -12.40
CA ILE A 8 -33.35 -19.91 -13.10
C ILE A 8 -33.34 -18.45 -12.68
N GLY A 9 -34.52 -17.81 -12.62
CA GLY A 9 -34.63 -16.42 -12.18
C GLY A 9 -34.12 -16.22 -10.75
N ALA A 10 -34.52 -17.10 -9.82
CA ALA A 10 -34.05 -17.05 -8.44
C ALA A 10 -32.53 -17.27 -8.34
N LEU A 11 -31.96 -18.20 -9.12
CA LEU A 11 -30.50 -18.44 -9.16
C LEU A 11 -29.75 -17.19 -9.69
N LEU A 12 -30.21 -16.61 -10.77
CA LEU A 12 -29.61 -15.40 -11.34
C LEU A 12 -29.65 -14.23 -10.34
N THR A 13 -30.77 -14.04 -9.65
CA THR A 13 -30.91 -13.01 -8.62
C THR A 13 -29.92 -13.25 -7.48
N ALA A 14 -29.75 -14.49 -7.02
CA ALA A 14 -28.77 -14.83 -5.99
C ALA A 14 -27.33 -14.54 -6.44
N VAL A 15 -26.96 -14.91 -7.67
CA VAL A 15 -25.63 -14.63 -8.24
C VAL A 15 -25.36 -13.12 -8.33
N ILE A 16 -26.34 -12.36 -8.78
CA ILE A 16 -26.24 -10.89 -8.85
C ILE A 16 -26.07 -10.29 -7.44
N ALA A 17 -26.90 -10.72 -6.48
CA ALA A 17 -26.83 -10.25 -5.11
C ALA A 17 -25.46 -10.53 -4.49
N ILE A 18 -24.96 -11.76 -4.62
CA ILE A 18 -23.61 -12.16 -4.16
C ILE A 18 -22.54 -11.27 -4.82
N GLY A 19 -22.60 -11.11 -6.13
CA GLY A 19 -21.63 -10.31 -6.86
C GLY A 19 -21.60 -8.84 -6.43
N ILE A 20 -22.78 -8.25 -6.21
CA ILE A 20 -22.89 -6.87 -5.71
C ILE A 20 -22.34 -6.77 -4.29
N VAL A 21 -22.72 -7.65 -3.37
CA VAL A 21 -22.27 -7.63 -1.98
C VAL A 21 -20.75 -7.74 -1.89
N PHE A 22 -20.15 -8.77 -2.50
CA PHE A 22 -18.69 -8.95 -2.42
C PHE A 22 -17.92 -7.86 -3.15
N SER A 23 -18.39 -7.38 -4.32
CA SER A 23 -17.73 -6.26 -4.97
C SER A 23 -17.88 -4.95 -4.20
N ASN A 24 -18.98 -4.76 -3.45
CA ASN A 24 -19.12 -3.61 -2.55
C ASN A 24 -18.11 -3.65 -1.41
N ILE A 25 -17.91 -4.81 -0.77
CA ILE A 25 -16.93 -4.97 0.31
C ILE A 25 -15.52 -4.57 -0.17
N ILE A 26 -15.17 -4.91 -1.40
CA ILE A 26 -13.85 -4.60 -1.98
C ILE A 26 -13.78 -3.12 -2.41
N LEU A 27 -14.71 -2.67 -3.25
CA LEU A 27 -14.65 -1.33 -3.87
C LEU A 27 -14.92 -0.20 -2.88
N PHE A 28 -15.81 -0.45 -1.91
CA PHE A 28 -16.29 0.55 -0.95
C PHE A 28 -15.96 0.20 0.50
N ILE A 29 -14.79 -0.43 0.70
CA ILE A 29 -14.33 -0.79 2.04
C ILE A 29 -14.55 0.35 3.03
N LYS A 30 -15.04 0.03 4.23
CA LYS A 30 -15.26 1.01 5.30
C LYS A 30 -13.92 1.54 5.78
N LYS A 31 -13.71 2.83 5.63
CA LYS A 31 -12.51 3.54 6.11
C LYS A 31 -12.63 3.82 7.60
N LYS A 32 -11.51 3.91 8.29
CA LYS A 32 -11.43 4.44 9.65
C LYS A 32 -11.60 5.96 9.62
N THR A 33 -12.13 6.52 10.69
CA THR A 33 -12.16 7.97 10.89
C THR A 33 -10.80 8.47 11.35
N ASP A 34 -10.56 9.76 11.26
CA ASP A 34 -9.31 10.37 11.74
C ASP A 34 -9.15 10.12 13.25
N GLU A 35 -10.23 10.23 14.01
CA GLU A 35 -10.25 9.95 15.46
C GLU A 35 -9.87 8.49 15.75
N ASP A 36 -10.40 7.52 14.99
CA ASP A 36 -10.06 6.10 15.14
C ASP A 36 -8.57 5.85 14.85
N ILE A 37 -8.01 6.53 13.84
CA ILE A 37 -6.60 6.39 13.46
C ILE A 37 -5.71 7.02 14.52
N ILE A 38 -5.99 8.26 14.94
CA ILE A 38 -5.24 8.96 15.99
C ILE A 38 -5.25 8.15 17.27
N LYS A 39 -6.45 7.71 17.71
CA LYS A 39 -6.57 6.89 18.89
C LYS A 39 -5.72 5.63 18.82
N ARG A 40 -5.80 4.89 17.70
CA ARG A 40 -5.00 3.68 17.50
C ARG A 40 -3.50 3.96 17.57
N GLU A 41 -3.02 4.97 16.84
CA GLU A 41 -1.59 5.28 16.82
C GLU A 41 -1.10 5.75 18.21
N THR A 42 -1.92 6.49 18.96
CA THR A 42 -1.61 6.90 20.34
C THR A 42 -1.58 5.69 21.29
N ASP A 43 -2.58 4.80 21.22
CA ASP A 43 -2.63 3.56 22.02
C ASP A 43 -1.41 2.65 21.72
N ASP A 44 -0.91 2.67 20.49
CA ASP A 44 0.30 1.98 20.05
C ASP A 44 1.60 2.73 20.42
N GLY A 45 1.48 3.86 21.12
CA GLY A 45 2.58 4.69 21.63
C GLY A 45 3.23 5.56 20.55
N HIS A 46 2.51 5.91 19.48
CA HIS A 46 2.91 6.87 18.46
C HIS A 46 2.20 8.21 18.69
N ASP A 47 2.73 9.02 19.58
CA ASP A 47 2.20 10.38 19.84
C ASP A 47 2.83 11.37 18.84
N VAL A 48 2.49 11.20 17.56
CA VAL A 48 3.10 11.96 16.46
C VAL A 48 2.17 13.01 15.84
N PHE A 49 0.89 13.00 16.21
CA PHE A 49 -0.11 13.87 15.61
C PHE A 49 0.11 15.34 15.95
N GLU A 50 0.26 15.69 17.25
CA GLU A 50 0.50 17.08 17.66
C GLU A 50 1.79 17.64 17.08
N SER A 51 2.83 16.80 16.98
CA SER A 51 4.09 17.18 16.34
C SER A 51 3.88 17.51 14.87
N PHE A 52 3.14 16.69 14.13
CA PHE A 52 2.80 16.95 12.74
C PHE A 52 2.01 18.23 12.55
N GLU A 53 1.05 18.54 13.42
CA GLU A 53 0.26 19.78 13.34
C GLU A 53 1.15 21.02 13.45
N ARG A 54 2.17 20.98 14.29
CA ARG A 54 3.12 22.09 14.54
C ARG A 54 4.26 22.17 13.50
N MET A 55 4.51 21.10 12.75
CA MET A 55 5.57 21.08 11.75
C MET A 55 5.30 22.04 10.59
N GLU A 56 6.35 22.68 10.11
CA GLU A 56 6.31 23.33 8.81
C GLU A 56 6.12 22.29 7.71
N LYS A 57 5.07 22.44 6.94
CA LYS A 57 4.71 21.53 5.87
C LYS A 57 4.04 22.25 4.73
N THR A 58 4.30 21.82 3.51
CA THR A 58 3.66 22.34 2.31
C THR A 58 2.56 21.36 1.87
N ALA A 59 1.31 21.77 1.98
CA ALA A 59 0.21 21.01 1.39
C ALA A 59 0.31 21.06 -0.14
N PHE A 60 -0.02 19.94 -0.79
CA PHE A 60 -0.09 19.87 -2.24
C PHE A 60 -1.39 19.21 -2.73
N VAL A 61 -1.75 19.55 -3.95
CA VAL A 61 -2.85 18.95 -4.70
C VAL A 61 -2.31 18.60 -6.08
N ILE A 62 -2.44 17.33 -6.46
CA ILE A 62 -1.98 16.78 -7.74
C ILE A 62 -3.19 16.20 -8.47
N PRO A 63 -3.45 16.57 -9.73
CA PRO A 63 -4.53 15.96 -10.50
C PRO A 63 -4.16 14.49 -10.82
N SER A 64 -5.07 13.56 -10.48
CA SER A 64 -4.99 12.18 -10.92
C SER A 64 -5.41 12.07 -12.39
N ALA A 65 -4.80 11.14 -13.13
CA ALA A 65 -5.22 10.80 -14.49
C ALA A 65 -6.69 10.30 -14.56
N TYR A 66 -7.27 9.99 -13.41
CA TYR A 66 -8.65 9.48 -13.28
C TYR A 66 -9.69 10.55 -12.87
N GLY A 67 -9.34 11.84 -12.97
CA GLY A 67 -10.28 12.96 -12.83
C GLY A 67 -10.67 13.29 -11.39
N TYR A 68 -9.74 13.14 -10.45
CA TYR A 68 -9.87 13.60 -9.07
C TYR A 68 -8.52 14.13 -8.55
N ASP A 69 -8.53 14.76 -7.39
CA ASP A 69 -7.35 15.32 -6.76
C ASP A 69 -6.71 14.32 -5.79
N ILE A 70 -5.38 14.18 -5.87
CA ILE A 70 -4.51 13.54 -4.89
C ILE A 70 -4.01 14.63 -3.96
N LYS A 71 -4.17 14.43 -2.65
CA LYS A 71 -3.79 15.41 -1.64
C LYS A 71 -2.79 14.83 -0.66
N GLY A 72 -1.88 15.68 -0.20
CA GLY A 72 -0.84 15.28 0.74
C GLY A 72 -0.01 16.46 1.23
N TYR A 73 1.08 16.14 1.90
CA TYR A 73 1.98 17.10 2.51
C TYR A 73 3.42 16.74 2.20
N HIS A 74 4.21 17.77 1.93
CA HIS A 74 5.67 17.72 1.85
C HIS A 74 6.25 18.32 3.13
N VAL A 75 6.97 17.51 3.88
CA VAL A 75 7.68 17.88 5.11
C VAL A 75 9.17 17.83 4.81
N ALA A 76 9.82 18.99 4.75
CA ALA A 76 11.18 19.13 4.25
C ALA A 76 12.07 19.99 5.18
N PRO A 77 12.35 19.52 6.41
CA PRO A 77 13.17 20.27 7.35
C PRO A 77 14.69 20.16 7.08
N HIS A 78 15.11 19.25 6.19
CA HIS A 78 16.51 18.99 5.93
C HIS A 78 16.98 19.67 4.64
N ASP A 79 18.22 20.20 4.67
CA ASP A 79 18.89 20.75 3.49
C ASP A 79 19.44 19.62 2.61
N THR A 80 18.53 18.85 2.02
CA THR A 80 18.80 17.73 1.13
C THR A 80 17.65 17.54 0.14
N PRO A 81 17.90 17.15 -1.11
CA PRO A 81 16.85 16.76 -2.04
C PRO A 81 16.34 15.33 -1.83
N ASN A 82 16.98 14.53 -0.95
CA ASN A 82 16.60 13.15 -0.71
C ASN A 82 15.21 13.05 -0.06
N THR A 83 14.31 12.32 -0.68
CA THR A 83 12.89 12.30 -0.29
C THR A 83 12.34 10.88 -0.22
N ILE A 84 11.57 10.59 0.83
CA ILE A 84 10.78 9.36 0.97
C ILE A 84 9.31 9.67 0.74
N ILE A 85 8.67 8.90 -0.13
CA ILE A 85 7.22 8.93 -0.32
C ILE A 85 6.60 7.77 0.48
N ILE A 86 5.61 8.07 1.33
CA ILE A 86 4.97 7.08 2.18
C ILE A 86 3.56 6.77 1.66
N CYS A 87 3.31 5.49 1.40
CA CYS A 87 2.05 4.92 0.93
C CYS A 87 1.38 4.17 2.09
N HIS A 88 0.25 4.68 2.58
CA HIS A 88 -0.48 4.09 3.72
C HIS A 88 -1.23 2.80 3.36
N GLY A 89 -1.62 2.03 4.38
CA GLY A 89 -2.45 0.84 4.25
C GLY A 89 -3.91 1.14 3.89
N VAL A 90 -4.63 0.10 3.45
CA VAL A 90 -6.07 0.21 3.19
C VAL A 90 -6.82 0.59 4.47
N THR A 91 -7.92 1.33 4.34
CA THR A 91 -8.74 1.91 5.43
C THR A 91 -8.12 3.07 6.19
N MET A 92 -6.82 3.30 6.04
CA MET A 92 -6.03 4.35 6.70
C MET A 92 -5.97 5.63 5.83
N ASN A 93 -5.19 6.61 6.31
CA ASN A 93 -4.89 7.86 5.58
C ASN A 93 -3.51 8.38 6.01
N VAL A 94 -3.19 9.62 5.67
CA VAL A 94 -1.94 10.31 6.04
C VAL A 94 -1.60 10.14 7.52
N LEU A 95 -2.57 10.16 8.43
CA LEU A 95 -2.32 10.08 9.88
C LEU A 95 -1.64 8.78 10.31
N ASN A 96 -1.95 7.66 9.66
CA ASN A 96 -1.25 6.40 9.88
C ASN A 96 0.22 6.43 9.40
N SER A 97 0.52 7.23 8.37
CA SER A 97 1.87 7.39 7.82
C SER A 97 2.81 8.19 8.72
N LEU A 98 2.29 8.95 9.69
CA LEU A 98 3.08 9.88 10.50
C LEU A 98 4.17 9.18 11.33
N LYS A 99 3.94 7.96 11.81
CA LYS A 99 4.96 7.17 12.51
C LYS A 99 6.18 6.89 11.64
N TYR A 100 5.96 6.57 10.37
CA TYR A 100 7.04 6.37 9.40
C TYR A 100 7.64 7.70 8.95
N MET A 101 6.84 8.75 8.83
CA MET A 101 7.35 10.09 8.54
C MET A 101 8.39 10.51 9.58
N HIS A 102 8.09 10.38 10.87
CA HIS A 102 9.05 10.68 11.93
C HIS A 102 10.30 9.81 11.85
N LEU A 103 10.15 8.50 11.58
CA LEU A 103 11.29 7.61 11.38
C LEU A 103 12.23 8.13 10.31
N PHE A 104 11.72 8.52 9.14
CA PHE A 104 12.56 8.97 8.02
C PHE A 104 13.10 10.38 8.21
N LEU A 105 12.35 11.29 8.84
CA LEU A 105 12.86 12.60 9.25
C LEU A 105 14.05 12.45 10.20
N ASP A 106 13.96 11.58 11.21
CA ASP A 106 15.05 11.26 12.12
C ASP A 106 16.28 10.64 11.43
N LEU A 107 16.09 10.01 10.27
CA LEU A 107 17.16 9.47 9.43
C LEU A 107 17.70 10.47 8.40
N GLY A 108 17.27 11.74 8.48
CA GLY A 108 17.76 12.84 7.65
C GLY A 108 17.18 12.87 6.23
N TRP A 109 15.97 12.35 6.04
CA TRP A 109 15.25 12.41 4.77
C TRP A 109 14.08 13.39 4.84
N ASN A 110 13.81 14.08 3.75
CA ASN A 110 12.56 14.78 3.58
C ASN A 110 11.44 13.78 3.23
N VAL A 111 10.20 14.11 3.54
CA VAL A 111 9.11 13.14 3.45
C VAL A 111 7.90 13.71 2.73
N ILE A 112 7.30 12.88 1.89
CA ILE A 112 5.96 13.06 1.33
C ILE A 112 5.02 12.06 2.01
N VAL A 113 3.92 12.58 2.56
CA VAL A 113 2.77 11.78 2.99
C VAL A 113 1.56 12.21 2.17
N TYR A 114 0.80 11.26 1.65
CA TYR A 114 -0.38 11.57 0.82
C TYR A 114 -1.48 10.53 1.03
N ASP A 115 -2.69 10.92 0.72
CA ASP A 115 -3.84 10.03 0.78
C ASP A 115 -4.02 9.31 -0.56
N HIS A 116 -4.13 7.99 -0.51
CA HIS A 116 -4.53 7.19 -1.67
C HIS A 116 -5.95 7.55 -2.12
N ARG A 117 -6.27 7.21 -3.37
CA ARG A 117 -7.63 7.40 -3.92
C ARG A 117 -8.70 6.91 -2.95
N ARG A 118 -9.78 7.67 -2.80
CA ARG A 118 -10.91 7.41 -1.90
C ARG A 118 -10.55 7.41 -0.40
N HIS A 119 -9.32 7.70 0.00
CA HIS A 119 -8.91 7.79 1.41
C HIS A 119 -8.65 9.24 1.81
N GLY A 120 -8.72 9.52 3.12
CA GLY A 120 -8.46 10.85 3.68
C GLY A 120 -9.13 11.97 2.88
N GLN A 121 -8.32 12.92 2.42
CA GLN A 121 -8.76 14.09 1.67
C GLN A 121 -8.65 13.91 0.14
N SER A 122 -8.06 12.81 -0.36
CA SER A 122 -7.98 12.54 -1.79
C SER A 122 -9.32 12.08 -2.36
N GLY A 123 -9.56 12.43 -3.63
CA GLY A 123 -10.75 12.04 -4.36
C GLY A 123 -10.78 10.55 -4.76
N GLY A 124 -11.65 10.25 -5.70
CA GLY A 124 -11.83 8.89 -6.22
C GLY A 124 -13.06 8.18 -5.64
N LYS A 125 -13.67 7.31 -6.45
CA LYS A 125 -14.95 6.65 -6.13
C LYS A 125 -14.77 5.29 -5.45
N THR A 126 -13.71 4.56 -5.79
CA THR A 126 -13.49 3.18 -5.35
C THR A 126 -12.04 2.95 -4.94
N THR A 127 -11.81 2.02 -4.02
CA THR A 127 -10.47 1.51 -3.69
C THR A 127 -10.09 0.42 -4.69
N SER A 128 -8.82 0.32 -5.10
CA SER A 128 -8.36 -0.67 -6.07
C SER A 128 -7.10 -1.44 -5.68
N TYR A 129 -6.67 -1.31 -4.43
CA TYR A 129 -5.60 -2.11 -3.81
C TYR A 129 -4.27 -2.09 -4.55
N GLY A 130 -3.99 -1.00 -5.26
CA GLY A 130 -2.78 -0.81 -6.05
C GLY A 130 -3.02 -0.77 -7.56
N PHE A 131 -4.21 -1.15 -8.07
CA PHE A 131 -4.46 -1.16 -9.52
C PHE A 131 -4.41 0.24 -10.13
N TYR A 132 -5.14 1.19 -9.57
CA TYR A 132 -5.12 2.59 -9.95
C TYR A 132 -4.19 3.43 -9.06
N GLU A 133 -4.00 3.01 -7.79
CA GLU A 133 -3.15 3.71 -6.83
C GLU A 133 -1.69 3.81 -7.28
N LYS A 134 -1.18 2.85 -8.08
CA LYS A 134 0.16 2.90 -8.66
C LYS A 134 0.35 4.03 -9.67
N ASP A 135 -0.71 4.36 -10.42
CA ASP A 135 -0.67 5.44 -11.39
C ASP A 135 -0.73 6.81 -10.68
N ASP A 136 -1.54 6.91 -9.61
CA ASP A 136 -1.54 8.07 -8.71
C ASP A 136 -0.15 8.27 -8.06
N LEU A 137 0.49 7.19 -7.64
CA LEU A 137 1.86 7.22 -7.11
C LEU A 137 2.87 7.73 -8.16
N SER A 138 2.67 7.40 -9.45
CA SER A 138 3.47 7.95 -10.55
C SER A 138 3.39 9.47 -10.63
N GLU A 139 2.18 10.04 -10.45
CA GLU A 139 1.99 11.49 -10.42
C GLU A 139 2.68 12.12 -9.21
N VAL A 140 2.61 11.47 -8.03
CA VAL A 140 3.30 11.93 -6.81
C VAL A 140 4.82 11.90 -7.01
N VAL A 141 5.39 10.82 -7.58
CA VAL A 141 6.83 10.74 -7.89
C VAL A 141 7.25 11.82 -8.87
N SER A 142 6.45 12.06 -9.91
CA SER A 142 6.70 13.11 -10.91
C SER A 142 6.69 14.50 -10.26
N TRP A 143 5.76 14.76 -9.37
CA TRP A 143 5.70 15.99 -8.61
C TRP A 143 6.95 16.19 -7.74
N VAL A 144 7.41 15.15 -7.03
CA VAL A 144 8.64 15.20 -6.22
C VAL A 144 9.84 15.50 -7.10
N LYS A 145 10.00 14.83 -8.23
CA LYS A 145 11.11 15.07 -9.18
C LYS A 145 11.14 16.52 -9.65
N ASN A 146 10.00 17.06 -10.02
CA ASN A 146 9.89 18.46 -10.44
C ASN A 146 10.24 19.41 -9.29
N LYS A 147 9.78 19.10 -8.05
CA LYS A 147 10.04 19.92 -6.87
C LYS A 147 11.52 19.94 -6.46
N THR A 148 12.22 18.81 -6.62
CA THR A 148 13.64 18.66 -6.27
C THR A 148 14.59 18.97 -7.44
N GLY A 149 14.06 19.37 -8.60
CA GLY A 149 14.87 19.61 -9.80
C GLY A 149 15.55 18.34 -10.33
N HIS A 150 14.92 17.19 -10.16
CA HIS A 150 15.47 15.87 -10.51
C HIS A 150 16.78 15.51 -9.77
N CYS A 151 17.06 16.16 -8.65
CA CYS A 151 18.21 15.90 -7.80
C CYS A 151 17.83 15.01 -6.61
N GLY A 152 18.84 14.31 -6.06
CA GLY A 152 18.67 13.46 -4.87
C GLY A 152 18.05 12.10 -5.16
N LEU A 153 17.97 11.32 -4.10
CA LEU A 153 17.39 9.98 -4.11
C LEU A 153 15.90 10.04 -3.72
N ILE A 154 15.09 9.32 -4.44
CA ILE A 154 13.68 9.13 -4.12
C ILE A 154 13.47 7.69 -3.68
N GLY A 155 13.01 7.50 -2.44
CA GLY A 155 12.56 6.22 -1.93
C GLY A 155 11.05 6.15 -1.79
N ILE A 156 10.50 4.95 -1.86
CA ILE A 156 9.07 4.72 -1.57
C ILE A 156 8.98 3.70 -0.44
N HIS A 157 8.31 4.09 0.64
CA HIS A 157 7.91 3.21 1.73
C HIS A 157 6.40 2.93 1.62
N GLY A 158 6.01 1.68 1.65
CA GLY A 158 4.59 1.31 1.67
C GLY A 158 4.27 0.30 2.76
N GLU A 159 3.09 0.46 3.37
CA GLU A 159 2.52 -0.48 4.34
C GLU A 159 1.32 -1.20 3.72
N SER A 160 1.28 -2.54 3.74
CA SER A 160 0.12 -3.35 3.32
C SER A 160 -0.30 -3.06 1.87
N MET A 161 -1.49 -2.49 1.64
CA MET A 161 -1.93 -2.00 0.33
C MET A 161 -0.91 -1.01 -0.27
N GLY A 162 -0.35 -0.12 0.54
CA GLY A 162 0.67 0.83 0.10
C GLY A 162 1.94 0.12 -0.36
N ALA A 163 2.35 -0.97 0.31
CA ALA A 163 3.48 -1.79 -0.11
C ALA A 163 3.23 -2.50 -1.45
N ALA A 164 2.03 -3.05 -1.62
CA ALA A 164 1.64 -3.64 -2.91
C ALA A 164 1.61 -2.59 -4.02
N THR A 165 1.09 -1.39 -3.74
CA THR A 165 1.08 -0.23 -4.66
C THR A 165 2.50 0.16 -5.07
N ALA A 166 3.42 0.26 -4.11
CA ALA A 166 4.83 0.58 -4.37
C ALA A 166 5.51 -0.46 -5.26
N LEU A 167 5.26 -1.77 -5.03
CA LEU A 167 5.82 -2.84 -5.84
C LEU A 167 5.22 -2.91 -7.25
N LEU A 168 3.90 -2.65 -7.39
CA LEU A 168 3.25 -2.56 -8.71
C LEU A 168 3.81 -1.39 -9.50
N TYR A 169 3.93 -0.22 -8.88
CA TYR A 169 4.57 0.95 -9.47
C TYR A 169 6.01 0.64 -9.91
N ALA A 170 6.81 0.03 -9.02
CA ALA A 170 8.20 -0.32 -9.28
C ALA A 170 8.36 -1.24 -10.50
N GLY A 171 7.45 -2.20 -10.68
CA GLY A 171 7.47 -3.14 -11.79
C GLY A 171 7.04 -2.55 -13.12
N GLU A 172 6.25 -1.47 -13.11
CA GLU A 172 5.81 -0.78 -14.33
C GLU A 172 6.74 0.38 -14.72
N HIS A 173 7.36 1.03 -13.74
CA HIS A 173 8.26 2.18 -13.92
C HIS A 173 9.72 1.84 -13.63
N CYS A 174 10.19 0.68 -14.09
CA CYS A 174 11.50 0.11 -13.75
C CYS A 174 12.71 0.96 -14.19
N GLU A 175 12.56 1.88 -15.14
CA GLU A 175 13.67 2.73 -15.65
C GLU A 175 13.61 4.19 -15.18
N GLY A 176 12.44 4.70 -14.85
CA GLY A 176 12.25 6.13 -14.50
C GLY A 176 11.58 6.36 -13.15
N GLY A 177 11.45 5.30 -12.34
CA GLY A 177 10.76 5.34 -11.05
C GLY A 177 11.58 5.92 -9.90
N ALA A 178 11.31 5.46 -8.70
CA ALA A 178 12.10 5.77 -7.51
C ALA A 178 13.41 4.96 -7.50
N ASP A 179 14.34 5.34 -6.64
CA ASP A 179 15.67 4.72 -6.56
C ASP A 179 15.69 3.46 -5.71
N PHE A 180 14.77 3.33 -4.76
CA PHE A 180 14.61 2.15 -3.93
C PHE A 180 13.20 2.07 -3.33
N TYR A 181 12.87 0.89 -2.78
CA TYR A 181 11.56 0.61 -2.20
C TYR A 181 11.69 -0.10 -0.87
N ILE A 182 10.78 0.20 0.06
CA ILE A 182 10.60 -0.50 1.33
C ILE A 182 9.16 -0.98 1.37
N ALA A 183 8.95 -2.29 1.36
CA ALA A 183 7.63 -2.91 1.30
C ALA A 183 7.36 -3.65 2.61
N ASP A 184 6.52 -3.06 3.48
CA ASP A 184 6.11 -3.64 4.75
C ASP A 184 4.77 -4.35 4.59
N CYS A 185 4.73 -5.63 4.90
CA CYS A 185 3.62 -6.58 4.84
C CYS A 185 2.81 -6.58 3.52
N PRO A 186 3.45 -6.61 2.33
CA PRO A 186 2.73 -6.68 1.06
C PRO A 186 2.04 -8.02 0.86
N PHE A 187 0.87 -8.03 0.22
CA PHE A 187 0.37 -9.26 -0.36
C PHE A 187 1.08 -9.56 -1.69
N ALA A 188 1.23 -10.85 -2.02
CA ALA A 188 1.85 -11.27 -3.28
C ALA A 188 0.87 -11.17 -4.46
N ARG A 189 -0.40 -11.58 -4.24
CA ARG A 189 -1.50 -11.53 -5.20
C ARG A 189 -2.80 -11.20 -4.48
N PHE A 190 -3.57 -10.28 -5.02
CA PHE A 190 -4.80 -9.84 -4.37
C PHE A 190 -5.92 -10.89 -4.43
N ASP A 191 -6.01 -11.68 -5.51
CA ASP A 191 -6.97 -12.77 -5.59
C ASP A 191 -6.70 -13.88 -4.55
N GLU A 192 -5.42 -14.20 -4.28
CA GLU A 192 -5.04 -15.13 -3.22
C GLU A 192 -5.35 -14.56 -1.83
N GLN A 193 -5.08 -13.27 -1.63
CA GLN A 193 -5.43 -12.56 -0.40
C GLN A 193 -6.92 -12.58 -0.13
N LEU A 194 -7.75 -12.33 -1.15
CA LEU A 194 -9.21 -12.41 -1.01
C LEU A 194 -9.67 -13.85 -0.69
N ALA A 195 -9.06 -14.87 -1.31
CA ALA A 195 -9.35 -16.26 -1.01
C ALA A 195 -9.02 -16.63 0.44
N TYR A 196 -7.87 -16.17 0.92
CA TYR A 196 -7.42 -16.35 2.30
C TYR A 196 -8.39 -15.69 3.29
N ARG A 197 -8.72 -14.40 3.08
CA ARG A 197 -9.66 -13.67 3.96
C ARG A 197 -11.05 -14.29 3.97
N LEU A 198 -11.56 -14.72 2.80
CA LEU A 198 -12.86 -15.37 2.69
C LEU A 198 -12.91 -16.66 3.54
N LYS A 199 -11.82 -17.43 3.54
CA LYS A 199 -11.71 -18.65 4.35
C LYS A 199 -11.59 -18.34 5.85
N VAL A 200 -10.74 -17.38 6.23
CA VAL A 200 -10.42 -17.10 7.64
C VAL A 200 -11.53 -16.32 8.33
N GLU A 201 -12.05 -15.26 7.71
CA GLU A 201 -13.08 -14.40 8.33
C GLU A 201 -14.48 -14.96 8.22
N TYR A 202 -14.81 -15.48 7.04
CA TYR A 202 -16.20 -15.87 6.73
C TYR A 202 -16.40 -17.39 6.74
N ARG A 203 -15.32 -18.18 6.82
CA ARG A 203 -15.34 -19.65 6.70
C ARG A 203 -16.04 -20.15 5.43
N LEU A 204 -15.96 -19.36 4.37
CA LEU A 204 -16.58 -19.63 3.08
C LEU A 204 -15.54 -20.16 2.06
N PRO A 205 -15.93 -21.08 1.16
CA PRO A 205 -15.05 -21.55 0.11
C PRO A 205 -14.86 -20.46 -0.96
N PRO A 206 -13.65 -20.33 -1.54
CA PRO A 206 -13.41 -19.38 -2.62
C PRO A 206 -14.28 -19.60 -3.85
N TRP A 207 -14.56 -20.85 -4.20
CA TRP A 207 -15.42 -21.20 -5.32
C TRP A 207 -16.85 -21.51 -4.85
N PRO A 208 -17.92 -20.98 -5.48
CA PRO A 208 -17.93 -20.13 -6.69
C PRO A 208 -17.88 -18.61 -6.39
N LEU A 209 -17.70 -18.20 -5.15
CA LEU A 209 -17.86 -16.79 -4.71
C LEU A 209 -16.85 -15.84 -5.36
N LEU A 210 -15.57 -16.19 -5.39
CA LEU A 210 -14.55 -15.32 -5.98
C LEU A 210 -14.70 -15.13 -7.50
N PRO A 211 -14.98 -16.15 -8.32
CA PRO A 211 -15.30 -15.94 -9.73
C PRO A 211 -16.45 -14.96 -9.95
N ILE A 212 -17.54 -15.07 -9.17
CA ILE A 212 -18.67 -14.16 -9.22
C ILE A 212 -18.23 -12.75 -8.81
N ALA A 213 -17.55 -12.60 -7.67
CA ALA A 213 -17.04 -11.32 -7.20
C ALA A 213 -16.10 -10.66 -8.22
N ASN A 214 -15.18 -11.42 -8.83
CA ASN A 214 -14.27 -10.93 -9.87
C ASN A 214 -14.97 -10.44 -11.13
N PHE A 215 -16.07 -11.09 -11.54
CA PHE A 215 -16.87 -10.61 -12.66
C PHE A 215 -17.47 -9.23 -12.34
N PHE A 216 -18.08 -9.08 -11.17
CA PHE A 216 -18.67 -7.81 -10.74
C PHE A 216 -17.61 -6.73 -10.42
N LEU A 217 -16.46 -7.14 -9.91
CA LEU A 217 -15.32 -6.24 -9.69
C LEU A 217 -14.83 -5.65 -11.02
N LYS A 218 -14.73 -6.47 -12.09
CA LYS A 218 -14.38 -5.99 -13.43
C LYS A 218 -15.45 -5.06 -13.99
N LEU A 219 -16.72 -5.41 -13.85
CA LEU A 219 -17.83 -4.62 -14.38
C LEU A 219 -17.95 -3.26 -13.68
N ARG A 220 -17.74 -3.19 -12.37
CA ARG A 220 -17.99 -2.00 -11.54
C ARG A 220 -16.72 -1.23 -11.16
N GLY A 221 -15.62 -1.93 -11.01
CA GLY A 221 -14.32 -1.36 -10.62
C GLY A 221 -13.32 -1.22 -11.76
N GLY A 222 -13.59 -1.83 -12.92
CA GLY A 222 -12.72 -1.77 -14.09
C GLY A 222 -11.54 -2.74 -14.07
N TYR A 223 -11.34 -3.52 -13.00
CA TYR A 223 -10.22 -4.46 -12.85
C TYR A 223 -10.67 -5.79 -12.25
N ARG A 224 -9.84 -6.81 -12.36
CA ARG A 224 -10.01 -8.11 -11.66
C ARG A 224 -8.97 -8.23 -10.57
N ALA A 225 -9.29 -8.90 -9.46
CA ALA A 225 -8.35 -9.08 -8.36
C ALA A 225 -7.00 -9.69 -8.80
N ARG A 226 -7.00 -10.63 -9.76
CA ARG A 226 -5.78 -11.24 -10.30
C ARG A 226 -4.86 -10.26 -11.07
N GLU A 227 -5.39 -9.09 -11.50
CA GLU A 227 -4.61 -8.05 -12.18
C GLU A 227 -3.82 -7.22 -11.16
N VAL A 228 -4.16 -7.33 -9.87
CA VAL A 228 -3.44 -6.69 -8.76
C VAL A 228 -2.46 -7.72 -8.18
N SER A 229 -1.29 -7.82 -8.77
CA SER A 229 -0.32 -8.88 -8.46
C SER A 229 1.11 -8.34 -8.44
N PRO A 230 1.61 -7.90 -7.29
CA PRO A 230 3.04 -7.62 -7.12
C PRO A 230 3.93 -8.78 -7.61
N LEU A 231 3.51 -10.03 -7.37
CA LEU A 231 4.24 -11.23 -7.80
C LEU A 231 4.40 -11.34 -9.32
N ALA A 232 3.47 -10.79 -10.09
CA ALA A 232 3.53 -10.82 -11.55
C ALA A 232 4.54 -9.82 -12.14
N VAL A 233 4.91 -8.79 -11.38
CA VAL A 233 5.79 -7.72 -11.82
C VAL A 233 7.15 -7.70 -11.11
N ILE A 234 7.30 -8.48 -10.02
CA ILE A 234 8.47 -8.43 -9.11
C ILE A 234 9.80 -8.69 -9.83
N GLU A 235 9.80 -9.55 -10.85
CA GLU A 235 10.99 -9.89 -11.62
C GLU A 235 11.48 -8.73 -12.52
N LYS A 236 10.62 -7.74 -12.78
CA LYS A 236 10.98 -6.53 -13.54
C LYS A 236 11.67 -5.48 -12.67
N ILE A 237 11.54 -5.56 -11.36
CA ILE A 237 12.09 -4.56 -10.43
C ILE A 237 13.59 -4.75 -10.30
N LYS A 238 14.37 -3.84 -10.90
CA LYS A 238 15.84 -3.85 -10.84
C LYS A 238 16.37 -3.09 -9.63
N LYS A 239 15.64 -2.09 -9.16
CA LYS A 239 16.02 -1.22 -8.04
C LYS A 239 16.01 -1.99 -6.71
N PRO A 240 16.81 -1.57 -5.71
CA PRO A 240 16.84 -2.20 -4.40
C PRO A 240 15.47 -2.24 -3.73
N VAL A 241 15.14 -3.36 -3.08
CA VAL A 241 13.91 -3.50 -2.29
C VAL A 241 14.25 -4.09 -0.93
N LEU A 242 13.82 -3.41 0.14
CA LEU A 242 13.75 -3.97 1.49
C LEU A 242 12.32 -4.51 1.71
N PHE A 243 12.22 -5.79 1.95
CA PHE A 243 10.97 -6.44 2.36
C PHE A 243 10.95 -6.55 3.88
N ILE A 244 9.83 -6.18 4.48
CA ILE A 244 9.58 -6.30 5.92
C ILE A 244 8.26 -7.03 6.11
N HIS A 245 8.16 -7.87 7.13
CA HIS A 245 6.90 -8.53 7.53
C HIS A 245 7.00 -8.99 8.97
N SER A 246 5.88 -9.00 9.68
CA SER A 246 5.79 -9.63 10.99
C SER A 246 5.48 -11.12 10.83
N LYS A 247 6.16 -11.95 11.62
CA LYS A 247 5.99 -13.40 11.63
C LYS A 247 4.56 -13.82 11.98
N ASP A 248 3.92 -13.10 12.89
CA ASP A 248 2.59 -13.38 13.43
C ASP A 248 1.45 -12.66 12.69
N ASP A 249 1.71 -12.15 11.47
CA ASP A 249 0.68 -11.52 10.64
C ASP A 249 -0.36 -12.55 10.19
N ASP A 250 -1.56 -12.45 10.76
CA ASP A 250 -2.70 -13.32 10.46
C ASP A 250 -3.63 -12.74 9.38
N TYR A 251 -3.40 -11.48 8.96
CA TYR A 251 -4.19 -10.82 7.92
C TYR A 251 -3.60 -11.04 6.52
N ILE A 252 -2.29 -10.85 6.36
CA ILE A 252 -1.53 -11.22 5.16
C ILE A 252 -0.44 -12.21 5.59
N PRO A 253 -0.48 -13.48 5.18
CA PRO A 253 0.54 -14.45 5.57
C PRO A 253 1.94 -14.03 5.17
N VAL A 254 2.92 -14.19 6.07
CA VAL A 254 4.34 -13.86 5.84
C VAL A 254 4.91 -14.50 4.57
N SER A 255 4.39 -15.67 4.19
CA SER A 255 4.73 -16.37 2.95
C SER A 255 4.48 -15.53 1.68
N SER A 256 3.61 -14.52 1.74
CA SER A 256 3.43 -13.57 0.64
C SER A 256 4.70 -12.76 0.38
N THR A 257 5.30 -12.23 1.43
CA THR A 257 6.57 -11.49 1.36
C THR A 257 7.75 -12.39 1.02
N GLU A 258 7.82 -13.58 1.59
CA GLU A 258 8.88 -14.56 1.28
C GLU A 258 8.89 -14.91 -0.21
N ARG A 259 7.74 -15.20 -0.82
CA ARG A 259 7.60 -15.45 -2.27
C ARG A 259 8.03 -14.27 -3.12
N LEU A 260 7.69 -13.04 -2.71
CA LEU A 260 8.14 -11.82 -3.39
C LEU A 260 9.65 -11.65 -3.29
N TYR A 261 10.21 -11.83 -2.10
CA TYR A 261 11.64 -11.77 -1.88
C TYR A 261 12.39 -12.81 -2.70
N GLU A 262 11.96 -14.06 -2.71
CA GLU A 262 12.59 -15.13 -3.48
C GLU A 262 12.66 -14.79 -4.97
N LYS A 263 11.55 -14.35 -5.55
CA LYS A 263 11.45 -14.05 -6.98
C LYS A 263 12.09 -12.74 -7.40
N LYS A 264 12.28 -11.78 -6.51
CA LYS A 264 12.89 -10.49 -6.82
C LYS A 264 14.36 -10.67 -7.23
N PRO A 265 14.78 -10.30 -8.45
CA PRO A 265 16.19 -10.30 -8.86
C PRO A 265 16.94 -9.09 -8.32
N GLY A 266 18.28 -9.17 -8.30
CA GLY A 266 19.17 -8.05 -7.96
C GLY A 266 19.13 -7.65 -6.49
N PRO A 267 19.48 -6.40 -6.15
CA PRO A 267 19.61 -5.96 -4.77
C PRO A 267 18.30 -6.09 -3.99
N LYS A 268 18.34 -6.83 -2.89
CA LYS A 268 17.19 -7.03 -2.00
C LYS A 268 17.64 -7.33 -0.58
N ALA A 269 16.80 -7.00 0.38
CA ALA A 269 16.95 -7.37 1.78
C ALA A 269 15.60 -7.84 2.34
N LEU A 270 15.65 -8.67 3.37
CA LEU A 270 14.48 -9.21 4.06
C LEU A 270 14.66 -9.04 5.57
N TYR A 271 13.63 -8.52 6.21
CA TYR A 271 13.50 -8.48 7.65
C TYR A 271 12.16 -9.10 8.06
N ILE A 272 12.19 -10.22 8.74
CA ILE A 272 11.03 -10.82 9.38
C ILE A 272 11.05 -10.43 10.86
N ALA A 273 10.10 -9.60 11.27
CA ALA A 273 9.97 -9.16 12.64
C ALA A 273 9.41 -10.29 13.52
N ASP A 274 9.99 -10.49 14.68
CA ASP A 274 9.63 -11.60 15.58
C ASP A 274 8.25 -11.42 16.22
N ASN A 275 7.79 -10.16 16.35
CA ASN A 275 6.54 -9.82 16.99
C ASN A 275 5.72 -8.87 16.12
N GLY A 276 4.41 -8.95 16.26
CA GLY A 276 3.45 -8.02 15.69
C GLY A 276 2.46 -8.70 14.74
N GLU A 277 1.22 -8.33 14.90
CA GLU A 277 0.14 -8.62 13.95
C GLU A 277 0.32 -7.81 12.66
N HIS A 278 -0.68 -7.83 11.79
CA HIS A 278 -0.66 -7.08 10.52
C HIS A 278 -0.38 -5.59 10.70
N ALA A 279 0.59 -5.07 9.95
CA ALA A 279 1.03 -3.67 9.99
C ALA A 279 1.59 -3.21 11.35
N MET A 280 2.09 -4.14 12.17
CA MET A 280 2.68 -3.86 13.48
C MET A 280 4.19 -4.09 13.54
N SER A 281 4.84 -4.38 12.41
CA SER A 281 6.28 -4.65 12.33
C SER A 281 7.10 -3.52 12.96
N TYR A 282 6.81 -2.26 12.62
CA TYR A 282 7.47 -1.09 13.21
C TYR A 282 7.11 -0.90 14.68
N THR A 283 5.82 -0.88 14.98
CA THR A 283 5.30 -0.60 16.31
C THR A 283 5.86 -1.53 17.38
N LYS A 284 5.92 -2.83 17.08
CA LYS A 284 6.38 -3.85 18.05
C LYS A 284 7.88 -4.08 18.07
N ASN A 285 8.62 -3.58 17.06
CA ASN A 285 10.06 -3.83 16.91
C ASN A 285 10.85 -2.55 16.56
N ARG A 286 10.50 -1.40 17.14
CA ARG A 286 10.97 -0.06 16.75
C ARG A 286 12.49 0.03 16.52
N ASN A 287 13.28 -0.44 17.48
CA ASN A 287 14.73 -0.34 17.42
C ASN A 287 15.32 -1.18 16.28
N THR A 288 14.88 -2.43 16.15
CA THR A 288 15.36 -3.33 15.10
C THR A 288 14.89 -2.88 13.73
N TYR A 289 13.62 -2.46 13.61
CA TYR A 289 13.07 -1.90 12.38
C TYR A 289 13.87 -0.66 11.92
N ARG A 290 14.07 0.32 12.84
CA ARG A 290 14.88 1.52 12.58
C ARG A 290 16.29 1.17 12.12
N LYS A 291 16.96 0.26 12.83
CA LYS A 291 18.31 -0.22 12.48
C LYS A 291 18.33 -0.85 11.09
N THR A 292 17.38 -1.73 10.79
CA THR A 292 17.29 -2.40 9.48
C THR A 292 17.08 -1.40 8.35
N VAL A 293 16.19 -0.44 8.53
CA VAL A 293 15.95 0.64 7.55
C VAL A 293 17.20 1.49 7.38
N GLN A 294 17.85 1.90 8.47
CA GLN A 294 19.10 2.68 8.42
C GLN A 294 20.20 1.94 7.63
N GLU A 295 20.46 0.68 7.95
CA GLU A 295 21.48 -0.14 7.27
C GLU A 295 21.18 -0.32 5.78
N PHE A 296 19.90 -0.41 5.43
CA PHE A 296 19.47 -0.46 4.02
C PHE A 296 19.72 0.88 3.32
N LEU A 297 19.34 2.00 3.92
CA LEU A 297 19.55 3.34 3.38
C LEU A 297 21.04 3.69 3.23
N ASP A 298 21.88 3.26 4.15
CA ASP A 298 23.34 3.48 4.08
C ASP A 298 23.96 2.76 2.88
N LYS A 299 23.48 1.55 2.57
CA LYS A 299 23.89 0.81 1.36
C LYS A 299 23.44 1.50 0.06
N ILE A 300 22.30 2.21 0.10
CA ILE A 300 21.81 2.98 -1.07
C ILE A 300 22.65 4.23 -1.30
N LYS A 301 23.01 4.94 -0.21
CA LYS A 301 23.81 6.18 -0.28
C LYS A 301 25.27 5.93 -0.70
N THR A 302 25.78 4.72 -0.49
CA THR A 302 27.15 4.34 -0.84
C THR A 302 27.11 3.44 -2.07
N PRO A 303 27.29 3.96 -3.31
CA PRO A 303 27.38 3.11 -4.48
C PRO A 303 28.56 2.13 -4.30
N LYS A 304 28.35 0.83 -4.55
CA LYS A 304 29.48 -0.10 -4.67
C LYS A 304 30.32 0.36 -5.85
N SER A 305 31.54 0.79 -5.55
CA SER A 305 32.62 1.01 -6.51
C SER A 305 32.84 -0.24 -7.38
#